data_11329212af75c998c7a33d7b96b18136
#
_entry.id   11329212af75c998c7a33d7b96b18136
#
_cell.length_a   1.000
_cell.length_b   1.000
_cell.length_c   1.000
_cell.angle_alpha   90.00
_cell.angle_beta   90.00
_cell.angle_gamma   90.00
#
_symmetry.space_group_name_H-M   'P 1'
#
loop_
_entity.id
_entity.type
_entity.pdbx_description
1 polymer ?
#
loop_
_entity_poly.entity_id
_entity_poly.type
_entity_poly.pdbx_seq_one_letter_code
_entity_poly.pdbx_strand_id
1 'polypeptide(L)'
;MDTAQAAQVALWVIALLVALALAFDFMNGFHDAANSIATVVSTGVLRPTQAVVFAAFFNFVAIFIFHLSVAATVGKGIVQPGVVDTHVVFGALLGAITWNLVTWYYGIPSSSSHALIGGIVGAVMAKAGTGALLSAGIGKTVLFIFVSPLLGFTLGSLMMVLVANVMRKASPSKVDRWFRRLQLVSAGAYSLGHGGNDAQKTIGIIWMLLIATGYSAAGDTTPPTWVIICCYMAIAAGTMFGGWRIVKTMGQKITKLRPVGGFCAETGGALTLFLATALGIPVSTTHTITGAIVGVGSTQRASAVRWGVAGNIVWAWILTIPASAFVAAIAYWVSFQLY
;
A
#
# COMPACT_ATOMS: atom_id res chain seq x y z
N MET A 1 -22.30 32.64 22.62
CA MET A 1 -21.70 33.14 21.37
C MET A 1 -21.83 31.99 20.37
N ASP A 2 -22.54 32.29 19.34
CA ASP A 2 -23.09 31.33 18.37
C ASP A 2 -22.08 30.36 17.82
N THR A 3 -22.38 29.09 18.00
CA THR A 3 -21.90 28.03 17.08
C THR A 3 -22.54 28.31 15.75
N ALA A 4 -21.86 29.12 14.94
CA ALA A 4 -22.24 29.32 13.56
C ALA A 4 -22.40 27.91 12.92
N GLN A 5 -23.61 27.67 12.44
CA GLN A 5 -23.94 26.53 11.58
C GLN A 5 -22.83 26.34 10.56
N ALA A 6 -21.95 25.35 10.81
CA ALA A 6 -21.17 24.81 9.74
C ALA A 6 -22.19 24.39 8.68
N ALA A 7 -22.15 25.03 7.51
CA ALA A 7 -23.06 24.71 6.42
C ALA A 7 -22.94 23.19 6.22
N GLN A 8 -24.04 22.48 6.49
CA GLN A 8 -24.04 21.02 6.49
C GLN A 8 -23.73 20.59 5.07
N VAL A 9 -22.54 20.03 4.85
CA VAL A 9 -22.13 19.55 3.52
C VAL A 9 -23.21 18.59 3.02
N ALA A 10 -23.69 18.83 1.81
CA ALA A 10 -24.77 18.03 1.25
C ALA A 10 -24.36 16.53 1.21
N LEU A 11 -25.24 15.66 1.67
CA LEU A 11 -24.98 14.21 1.78
C LEU A 11 -24.47 13.59 0.47
N TRP A 12 -24.96 14.08 -0.68
CA TRP A 12 -24.51 13.58 -1.98
C TRP A 12 -23.03 13.88 -2.27
N VAL A 13 -22.48 15.01 -1.78
CA VAL A 13 -21.06 15.33 -1.90
C VAL A 13 -20.23 14.32 -1.12
N ILE A 14 -20.64 14.05 0.11
CA ILE A 14 -19.98 13.05 0.96
C ILE A 14 -20.03 11.67 0.32
N ALA A 15 -21.20 11.26 -0.21
CA ALA A 15 -21.36 10.00 -0.89
C ALA A 15 -20.45 9.88 -2.11
N LEU A 16 -20.32 10.95 -2.91
CA LEU A 16 -19.38 10.97 -4.05
C LEU A 16 -17.92 10.87 -3.63
N LEU A 17 -17.52 11.55 -2.55
CA LEU A 17 -16.15 11.49 -2.04
C LEU A 17 -15.84 10.12 -1.43
N VAL A 18 -16.80 9.49 -0.75
CA VAL A 18 -16.66 8.11 -0.28
C VAL A 18 -16.54 7.15 -1.47
N ALA A 19 -17.36 7.32 -2.51
CA ALA A 19 -17.25 6.53 -3.74
C ALA A 19 -15.88 6.72 -4.42
N LEU A 20 -15.35 7.94 -4.46
CA LEU A 20 -14.03 8.24 -4.99
C LEU A 20 -12.92 7.59 -4.14
N ALA A 21 -13.07 7.58 -2.80
CA ALA A 21 -12.13 6.91 -1.91
C ALA A 21 -12.17 5.38 -2.09
N LEU A 22 -13.35 4.80 -2.26
CA LEU A 22 -13.48 3.36 -2.58
C LEU A 22 -12.94 3.04 -3.98
N ALA A 23 -13.08 3.95 -4.95
CA ALA A 23 -12.45 3.81 -6.27
C ALA A 23 -10.92 3.87 -6.16
N PHE A 24 -10.38 4.73 -5.30
CA PHE A 24 -8.94 4.74 -4.98
C PHE A 24 -8.52 3.40 -4.37
N ASP A 25 -9.27 2.85 -3.42
CA ASP A 25 -8.94 1.58 -2.77
C ASP A 25 -9.01 0.39 -3.73
N PHE A 26 -10.02 0.36 -4.60
CA PHE A 26 -10.09 -0.58 -5.71
C PHE A 26 -8.86 -0.44 -6.63
N MET A 27 -8.48 0.80 -6.99
CA MET A 27 -7.30 1.07 -7.79
C MET A 27 -6.00 0.67 -7.09
N ASN A 28 -5.93 0.87 -5.77
CA ASN A 28 -4.83 0.39 -4.94
C ASN A 28 -4.73 -1.15 -5.01
N GLY A 29 -5.83 -1.87 -4.78
CA GLY A 29 -5.86 -3.33 -4.91
C GLY A 29 -5.47 -3.81 -6.30
N PHE A 30 -5.92 -3.13 -7.35
CA PHE A 30 -5.58 -3.42 -8.74
C PHE A 30 -4.11 -3.15 -9.06
N HIS A 31 -3.60 -1.99 -8.70
CA HIS A 31 -2.21 -1.57 -8.91
C HIS A 31 -1.25 -2.46 -8.14
N ASP A 32 -1.54 -2.68 -6.87
CA ASP A 32 -0.66 -3.36 -5.91
C ASP A 32 -0.92 -4.88 -5.82
N ALA A 33 -1.86 -5.44 -6.63
CA ALA A 33 -2.00 -6.89 -6.79
C ALA A 33 -0.64 -7.55 -7.05
N ALA A 34 0.23 -6.88 -7.81
CA ALA A 34 1.58 -7.35 -8.12
C ALA A 34 2.42 -7.66 -6.87
N ASN A 35 2.23 -6.93 -5.79
CA ASN A 35 2.96 -7.12 -4.53
C ASN A 35 2.68 -8.51 -3.93
N SER A 36 1.43 -8.95 -4.04
CA SER A 36 0.96 -10.23 -3.51
C SER A 36 1.16 -11.41 -4.46
N ILE A 37 1.15 -11.16 -5.80
CA ILE A 37 1.10 -12.28 -6.75
C ILE A 37 2.33 -12.42 -7.66
N ALA A 38 3.17 -11.38 -7.79
CA ALA A 38 4.28 -11.41 -8.76
C ALA A 38 5.26 -12.56 -8.49
N THR A 39 5.55 -12.85 -7.24
CA THR A 39 6.44 -13.94 -6.82
C THR A 39 5.83 -15.31 -7.11
N VAL A 40 4.61 -15.58 -6.66
CA VAL A 40 3.94 -16.89 -6.78
C VAL A 40 3.58 -17.21 -8.23
N VAL A 41 3.31 -16.21 -9.06
CA VAL A 41 3.09 -16.37 -10.50
C VAL A 41 4.41 -16.59 -11.26
N SER A 42 5.45 -15.80 -10.95
CA SER A 42 6.74 -15.91 -11.63
C SER A 42 7.46 -17.23 -11.34
N THR A 43 7.26 -17.81 -10.15
CA THR A 43 7.79 -19.13 -9.78
C THR A 43 6.95 -20.29 -10.32
N GLY A 44 5.79 -19.99 -10.90
CA GLY A 44 4.87 -21.00 -11.46
C GLY A 44 4.19 -21.87 -10.40
N VAL A 45 4.05 -21.37 -9.16
CA VAL A 45 3.34 -22.08 -8.08
C VAL A 45 1.83 -21.96 -8.25
N LEU A 46 1.32 -20.77 -8.62
CA LEU A 46 -0.07 -20.56 -9.00
C LEU A 46 -0.17 -20.02 -10.43
N ARG A 47 -1.27 -20.39 -11.10
CA ARG A 47 -1.66 -19.74 -12.36
C ARG A 47 -2.14 -18.31 -12.08
N PRO A 48 -2.01 -17.38 -13.04
CA PRO A 48 -2.40 -15.99 -12.84
C PRO A 48 -3.79 -15.79 -12.23
N THR A 49 -4.82 -16.45 -12.75
CA THR A 49 -6.21 -16.36 -12.25
C THR A 49 -6.36 -16.91 -10.83
N GLN A 50 -5.67 -18.00 -10.51
CA GLN A 50 -5.67 -18.58 -9.17
C GLN A 50 -4.97 -17.63 -8.17
N ALA A 51 -3.88 -17.00 -8.59
CA ALA A 51 -3.10 -16.10 -7.75
C ALA A 51 -3.91 -14.85 -7.33
N VAL A 52 -4.65 -14.22 -8.26
CA VAL A 52 -5.47 -13.04 -7.94
C VAL A 52 -6.63 -13.38 -7.00
N VAL A 53 -7.31 -14.50 -7.21
CA VAL A 53 -8.40 -14.96 -6.32
C VAL A 53 -7.85 -15.28 -4.93
N PHE A 54 -6.72 -15.98 -4.88
CA PHE A 54 -6.04 -16.32 -3.63
C PHE A 54 -5.63 -15.07 -2.86
N ALA A 55 -4.96 -14.10 -3.51
CA ALA A 55 -4.54 -12.86 -2.89
C ALA A 55 -5.73 -12.00 -2.43
N ALA A 56 -6.78 -11.88 -3.26
CA ALA A 56 -7.99 -11.15 -2.92
C ALA A 56 -8.68 -11.73 -1.68
N PHE A 57 -8.76 -13.06 -1.58
CA PHE A 57 -9.31 -13.72 -0.40
C PHE A 57 -8.53 -13.35 0.87
N PHE A 58 -7.20 -13.43 0.87
CA PHE A 58 -6.39 -13.08 2.03
C PHE A 58 -6.37 -11.58 2.32
N ASN A 59 -6.44 -10.71 1.31
CA ASN A 59 -6.62 -9.27 1.50
C ASN A 59 -7.92 -8.98 2.26
N PHE A 60 -9.01 -9.65 1.91
CA PHE A 60 -10.29 -9.49 2.62
C PHE A 60 -10.24 -10.06 4.03
N VAL A 61 -9.67 -11.26 4.22
CA VAL A 61 -9.58 -11.93 5.54
C VAL A 61 -8.78 -11.10 6.55
N ALA A 62 -7.92 -10.21 6.09
CA ALA A 62 -7.14 -9.31 6.94
C ALA A 62 -8.01 -8.44 7.88
N ILE A 63 -9.29 -8.17 7.51
CA ILE A 63 -10.27 -7.46 8.36
C ILE A 63 -10.44 -8.11 9.74
N PHE A 64 -10.29 -9.42 9.86
CA PHE A 64 -10.49 -10.17 11.09
C PHE A 64 -9.24 -10.31 11.96
N ILE A 65 -8.06 -9.89 11.44
CA ILE A 65 -6.77 -10.17 12.04
C ILE A 65 -6.12 -8.92 12.61
N PHE A 66 -6.22 -7.80 11.90
CA PHE A 66 -5.49 -6.59 12.26
C PHE A 66 -6.37 -5.56 12.97
N HIS A 67 -5.78 -4.92 14.01
CA HIS A 67 -6.35 -3.72 14.60
C HIS A 67 -6.23 -2.52 13.65
N LEU A 68 -7.11 -1.53 13.80
CA LEU A 68 -7.20 -0.35 12.92
C LEU A 68 -6.18 0.75 13.26
N SER A 69 -4.98 0.36 13.69
CA SER A 69 -3.93 1.31 14.12
C SER A 69 -3.40 2.17 12.98
N VAL A 70 -3.31 1.63 11.76
CA VAL A 70 -2.89 2.39 10.57
C VAL A 70 -3.97 3.38 10.17
N ALA A 71 -5.25 2.98 10.23
CA ALA A 71 -6.37 3.88 9.95
C ALA A 71 -6.41 5.08 10.92
N ALA A 72 -6.12 4.86 12.19
CA ALA A 72 -6.02 5.93 13.18
C ALA A 72 -4.85 6.90 12.86
N THR A 73 -3.69 6.37 12.44
CA THR A 73 -2.56 7.22 12.04
C THR A 73 -2.89 8.07 10.81
N VAL A 74 -3.51 7.51 9.79
CA VAL A 74 -3.88 8.27 8.58
C VAL A 74 -5.01 9.23 8.88
N GLY A 75 -6.05 8.81 9.61
CA GLY A 75 -7.23 9.61 9.87
C GLY A 75 -7.02 10.78 10.83
N LYS A 76 -6.08 10.66 11.75
CA LYS A 76 -5.89 11.65 12.84
C LYS A 76 -4.43 12.07 13.07
N GLY A 77 -3.46 11.39 12.46
CA GLY A 77 -2.04 11.57 12.79
C GLY A 77 -1.22 12.36 11.75
N ILE A 78 -1.78 12.74 10.60
CA ILE A 78 -1.04 13.37 9.50
C ILE A 78 -1.35 14.86 9.37
N VAL A 79 -2.60 15.28 9.58
CA VAL A 79 -3.08 16.64 9.39
C VAL A 79 -3.68 17.19 10.70
N GLN A 80 -3.49 18.47 10.95
CA GLN A 80 -4.09 19.13 12.11
C GLN A 80 -5.63 19.08 12.03
N PRO A 81 -6.32 18.86 13.17
CA PRO A 81 -7.77 18.91 13.24
C PRO A 81 -8.32 20.25 12.69
N GLY A 82 -9.41 20.19 11.93
CA GLY A 82 -10.08 21.37 11.38
C GLY A 82 -9.49 21.90 10.06
N VAL A 83 -8.36 21.38 9.59
CA VAL A 83 -7.81 21.77 8.27
C VAL A 83 -8.46 20.99 7.14
N VAL A 84 -8.84 19.74 7.40
CA VAL A 84 -9.42 18.86 6.38
C VAL A 84 -10.85 19.29 6.07
N ASP A 85 -11.17 19.39 4.78
CA ASP A 85 -12.51 19.58 4.23
C ASP A 85 -12.72 18.69 2.99
N THR A 86 -13.84 18.85 2.33
CA THR A 86 -14.20 18.10 1.12
C THR A 86 -13.23 18.34 -0.04
N HIS A 87 -12.73 19.58 -0.20
CA HIS A 87 -11.78 19.92 -1.27
C HIS A 87 -10.41 19.28 -1.04
N VAL A 88 -9.94 19.24 0.21
CA VAL A 88 -8.69 18.56 0.59
C VAL A 88 -8.78 17.07 0.30
N VAL A 89 -9.88 16.42 0.69
CA VAL A 89 -10.08 14.97 0.43
C VAL A 89 -10.20 14.69 -1.06
N PHE A 90 -10.94 15.51 -1.80
CA PHE A 90 -11.04 15.41 -3.25
C PHE A 90 -9.68 15.53 -3.92
N GLY A 91 -8.93 16.57 -3.61
CA GLY A 91 -7.60 16.80 -4.16
C GLY A 91 -6.64 15.65 -3.86
N ALA A 92 -6.62 15.18 -2.60
CA ALA A 92 -5.76 14.08 -2.19
C ALA A 92 -6.05 12.78 -2.95
N LEU A 93 -7.32 12.41 -3.08
CA LEU A 93 -7.74 11.20 -3.81
C LEU A 93 -7.45 11.31 -5.30
N LEU A 94 -7.74 12.45 -5.92
CA LEU A 94 -7.50 12.65 -7.34
C LEU A 94 -6.01 12.61 -7.66
N GLY A 95 -5.16 13.22 -6.83
CA GLY A 95 -3.71 13.15 -6.96
C GLY A 95 -3.18 11.72 -6.87
N ALA A 96 -3.66 10.95 -5.89
CA ALA A 96 -3.27 9.57 -5.70
C ALA A 96 -3.73 8.66 -6.86
N ILE A 97 -5.00 8.78 -7.29
CA ILE A 97 -5.56 7.99 -8.40
C ILE A 97 -4.80 8.30 -9.69
N THR A 98 -4.59 9.58 -10.00
CA THR A 98 -3.88 9.99 -11.21
C THR A 98 -2.48 9.41 -11.26
N TRP A 99 -1.72 9.49 -10.16
CA TRP A 99 -0.37 8.93 -10.11
C TRP A 99 -0.37 7.41 -10.24
N ASN A 100 -1.31 6.71 -9.58
CA ASN A 100 -1.45 5.27 -9.71
C ASN A 100 -1.79 4.85 -11.14
N LEU A 101 -2.65 5.59 -11.84
CA LEU A 101 -2.97 5.33 -13.26
C LEU A 101 -1.74 5.49 -14.15
N VAL A 102 -0.98 6.58 -13.97
CA VAL A 102 0.25 6.84 -14.73
C VAL A 102 1.25 5.70 -14.53
N THR A 103 1.54 5.37 -13.29
CA THR A 103 2.55 4.32 -12.98
C THR A 103 2.09 2.93 -13.40
N TRP A 104 0.80 2.63 -13.28
CA TRP A 104 0.23 1.40 -13.82
C TRP A 104 0.36 1.31 -15.34
N TYR A 105 0.05 2.41 -16.05
CA TYR A 105 0.13 2.44 -17.51
C TYR A 105 1.54 2.13 -18.01
N TYR A 106 2.57 2.65 -17.36
CA TYR A 106 3.97 2.38 -17.68
C TYR A 106 4.52 1.07 -17.06
N GLY A 107 3.73 0.39 -16.21
CA GLY A 107 4.15 -0.83 -15.52
C GLY A 107 5.28 -0.61 -14.51
N ILE A 108 5.26 0.56 -13.87
CA ILE A 108 6.24 1.00 -12.88
C ILE A 108 5.71 0.64 -11.48
N PRO A 109 6.42 -0.20 -10.69
CA PRO A 109 6.02 -0.51 -9.33
C PRO A 109 6.28 0.69 -8.41
N SER A 110 5.29 1.57 -8.30
CA SER A 110 5.26 2.68 -7.35
C SER A 110 4.45 2.30 -6.11
N SER A 111 4.33 3.22 -5.16
CA SER A 111 3.59 3.01 -3.93
C SER A 111 2.28 3.79 -3.93
N SER A 112 1.15 3.09 -3.96
CA SER A 112 -0.18 3.69 -3.80
C SER A 112 -0.32 4.41 -2.46
N SER A 113 0.33 3.89 -1.41
CA SER A 113 0.38 4.52 -0.09
C SER A 113 1.08 5.88 -0.10
N HIS A 114 2.23 5.95 -0.77
CA HIS A 114 2.97 7.21 -0.90
C HIS A 114 2.24 8.19 -1.81
N ALA A 115 1.54 7.70 -2.84
CA ALA A 115 0.69 8.53 -3.68
C ALA A 115 -0.45 9.16 -2.85
N LEU A 116 -1.09 8.41 -1.95
CA LEU A 116 -2.13 8.94 -1.06
C LEU A 116 -1.56 9.96 -0.06
N ILE A 117 -0.45 9.64 0.61
CA ILE A 117 0.20 10.57 1.55
C ILE A 117 0.66 11.84 0.82
N GLY A 118 1.27 11.70 -0.36
CA GLY A 118 1.63 12.84 -1.20
C GLY A 118 0.42 13.68 -1.58
N GLY A 119 -0.69 13.03 -1.95
CA GLY A 119 -1.95 13.69 -2.24
C GLY A 119 -2.49 14.50 -1.05
N ILE A 120 -2.52 13.90 0.15
CA ILE A 120 -2.93 14.59 1.38
C ILE A 120 -2.01 15.81 1.64
N VAL A 121 -0.70 15.59 1.60
CA VAL A 121 0.29 16.66 1.83
C VAL A 121 0.10 17.79 0.81
N GLY A 122 -0.04 17.49 -0.47
CA GLY A 122 -0.20 18.50 -1.52
C GLY A 122 -1.48 19.32 -1.37
N ALA A 123 -2.62 18.68 -1.13
CA ALA A 123 -3.89 19.36 -0.94
C ALA A 123 -3.89 20.23 0.34
N VAL A 124 -3.35 19.71 1.45
CA VAL A 124 -3.25 20.45 2.72
C VAL A 124 -2.30 21.65 2.59
N MET A 125 -1.15 21.47 1.91
CA MET A 125 -0.20 22.56 1.68
C MET A 125 -0.81 23.67 0.81
N ALA A 126 -1.61 23.31 -0.20
CA ALA A 126 -2.31 24.26 -1.06
C ALA A 126 -3.36 25.05 -0.28
N LYS A 127 -4.03 24.45 0.72
CA LYS A 127 -5.03 25.08 1.55
C LYS A 127 -4.44 25.94 2.67
N ALA A 128 -3.54 25.39 3.46
CA ALA A 128 -3.15 25.94 4.75
C ALA A 128 -1.63 25.99 4.99
N GLY A 129 -0.82 25.66 3.97
CA GLY A 129 0.63 25.64 4.09
C GLY A 129 1.18 24.45 4.89
N THR A 130 2.50 24.42 5.07
CA THR A 130 3.22 23.31 5.72
C THR A 130 2.93 23.20 7.23
N GLY A 131 2.58 24.30 7.89
CA GLY A 131 2.30 24.33 9.32
C GLY A 131 1.07 23.53 9.75
N ALA A 132 0.20 23.17 8.79
CA ALA A 132 -0.98 22.33 9.03
C ALA A 132 -0.69 20.82 9.07
N LEU A 133 0.54 20.42 8.75
CA LEU A 133 0.97 19.03 8.77
C LEU A 133 1.54 18.64 10.13
N LEU A 134 1.16 17.46 10.63
CA LEU A 134 1.67 16.92 11.89
C LEU A 134 3.03 16.24 11.65
N SER A 135 4.09 16.87 12.10
CA SER A 135 5.48 16.42 11.89
C SER A 135 5.73 15.00 12.39
N ALA A 136 5.08 14.58 13.48
CA ALA A 136 5.24 13.23 14.02
C ALA A 136 4.72 12.14 13.09
N GLY A 137 3.53 12.32 12.49
CA GLY A 137 2.95 11.35 11.55
C GLY A 137 3.68 11.34 10.21
N ILE A 138 3.98 12.53 9.68
CA ILE A 138 4.77 12.66 8.44
C ILE A 138 6.16 12.07 8.64
N GLY A 139 6.85 12.39 9.73
CA GLY A 139 8.19 11.90 10.03
C GLY A 139 8.24 10.37 10.12
N LYS A 140 7.27 9.73 10.78
CA LYS A 140 7.16 8.27 10.80
C LYS A 140 7.00 7.70 9.39
N THR A 141 6.11 8.29 8.59
CA THR A 141 5.88 7.83 7.21
C THR A 141 7.15 7.96 6.37
N VAL A 142 7.81 9.13 6.42
CA VAL A 142 9.06 9.37 5.67
C VAL A 142 10.18 8.42 6.12
N LEU A 143 10.33 8.19 7.42
CA LEU A 143 11.31 7.23 7.94
C LEU A 143 11.08 5.83 7.35
N PHE A 144 9.83 5.38 7.32
CA PHE A 144 9.50 4.03 6.85
C PHE A 144 9.53 3.89 5.32
N ILE A 145 9.62 4.98 4.54
CA ILE A 145 9.97 4.92 3.11
C ILE A 145 11.32 4.21 2.91
N PHE A 146 12.28 4.47 3.81
CA PHE A 146 13.61 3.87 3.77
C PHE A 146 13.68 2.57 4.58
N VAL A 147 13.08 2.55 5.76
CA VAL A 147 13.15 1.40 6.68
C VAL A 147 12.43 0.18 6.11
N SER A 148 11.26 0.32 5.49
CA SER A 148 10.49 -0.83 5.02
C SER A 148 11.17 -1.64 3.91
N PRO A 149 11.77 -1.05 2.86
CA PRO A 149 12.54 -1.84 1.89
C PRO A 149 13.82 -2.43 2.46
N LEU A 150 14.47 -1.74 3.41
CA LEU A 150 15.66 -2.28 4.09
C LEU A 150 15.31 -3.48 4.98
N LEU A 151 14.21 -3.41 5.73
CA LEU A 151 13.72 -4.55 6.51
C LEU A 151 13.33 -5.72 5.59
N GLY A 152 12.59 -5.45 4.50
CA GLY A 152 12.27 -6.46 3.51
C GLY A 152 13.53 -7.11 2.94
N PHE A 153 14.51 -6.31 2.51
CA PHE A 153 15.80 -6.79 2.01
C PHE A 153 16.52 -7.67 3.05
N THR A 154 16.65 -7.18 4.26
CA THR A 154 17.39 -7.87 5.33
C THR A 154 16.70 -9.18 5.71
N LEU A 155 15.39 -9.14 5.99
CA LEU A 155 14.63 -10.32 6.40
C LEU A 155 14.53 -11.35 5.26
N GLY A 156 14.32 -10.90 4.01
CA GLY A 156 14.33 -11.80 2.84
C GLY A 156 15.68 -12.47 2.64
N SER A 157 16.78 -11.72 2.78
CA SER A 157 18.14 -12.24 2.71
C SER A 157 18.46 -13.24 3.83
N LEU A 158 18.13 -12.88 5.06
CA LEU A 158 18.35 -13.76 6.23
C LEU A 158 17.55 -15.05 6.10
N MET A 159 16.29 -14.97 5.66
CA MET A 159 15.46 -16.12 5.40
C MET A 159 16.08 -17.04 4.33
N MET A 160 16.60 -16.45 3.24
CA MET A 160 17.24 -17.23 2.17
C MET A 160 18.50 -17.94 2.67
N VAL A 161 19.33 -17.26 3.44
CA VAL A 161 20.54 -17.85 4.05
C VAL A 161 20.17 -18.96 5.05
N LEU A 162 19.17 -18.73 5.90
CA LEU A 162 18.68 -19.73 6.85
C LEU A 162 18.19 -21.00 6.13
N VAL A 163 17.33 -20.84 5.13
CA VAL A 163 16.77 -21.94 4.35
C VAL A 163 17.88 -22.69 3.59
N ALA A 164 18.84 -21.98 3.00
CA ALA A 164 19.97 -22.60 2.32
C ALA A 164 20.80 -23.48 3.26
N ASN A 165 21.04 -23.01 4.49
CA ASN A 165 21.77 -23.78 5.50
C ASN A 165 20.99 -25.01 5.98
N VAL A 166 19.70 -24.86 6.29
CA VAL A 166 18.83 -25.95 6.74
C VAL A 166 18.69 -27.02 5.67
N MET A 167 18.53 -26.59 4.40
CA MET A 167 18.29 -27.48 3.26
C MET A 167 19.57 -27.94 2.55
N ARG A 168 20.77 -27.62 3.03
CA ARG A 168 22.04 -27.91 2.36
C ARG A 168 22.27 -29.37 1.98
N LYS A 169 21.63 -30.30 2.74
CA LYS A 169 21.72 -31.74 2.51
C LYS A 169 20.53 -32.31 1.71
N ALA A 170 19.53 -31.48 1.40
CA ALA A 170 18.34 -31.93 0.69
C ALA A 170 18.57 -31.88 -0.85
N SER A 171 17.99 -32.83 -1.56
CA SER A 171 18.05 -32.82 -3.02
C SER A 171 17.25 -31.65 -3.61
N PRO A 172 17.68 -31.07 -4.75
CA PRO A 172 16.99 -29.94 -5.37
C PRO A 172 15.50 -30.21 -5.65
N SER A 173 15.14 -31.42 -6.05
CA SER A 173 13.76 -31.83 -6.30
C SER A 173 12.90 -31.87 -5.02
N LYS A 174 13.49 -32.27 -3.90
CA LYS A 174 12.81 -32.23 -2.58
C LYS A 174 12.58 -30.80 -2.14
N VAL A 175 13.57 -29.91 -2.28
CA VAL A 175 13.47 -28.48 -1.96
C VAL A 175 12.36 -27.84 -2.81
N ASP A 176 12.37 -28.02 -4.13
CA ASP A 176 11.35 -27.45 -5.02
C ASP A 176 9.94 -27.91 -4.63
N ARG A 177 9.74 -29.21 -4.38
CA ARG A 177 8.44 -29.76 -3.97
C ARG A 177 7.91 -29.17 -2.67
N TRP A 178 8.77 -29.01 -1.66
CA TRP A 178 8.38 -28.45 -0.37
C TRP A 178 8.07 -26.95 -0.49
N PHE A 179 8.94 -26.20 -1.17
CA PHE A 179 8.79 -24.75 -1.23
C PHE A 179 7.67 -24.30 -2.16
N ARG A 180 7.22 -25.11 -3.12
CA ARG A 180 5.96 -24.86 -3.83
C ARG A 180 4.75 -24.84 -2.89
N ARG A 181 4.73 -25.67 -1.85
CA ARG A 181 3.65 -25.67 -0.84
C ARG A 181 3.82 -24.56 0.17
N LEU A 182 5.02 -24.38 0.68
CA LEU A 182 5.33 -23.36 1.67
C LEU A 182 5.14 -21.95 1.10
N GLN A 183 5.39 -21.75 -0.19
CA GLN A 183 5.16 -20.48 -0.87
C GLN A 183 3.67 -20.10 -0.91
N LEU A 184 2.75 -21.05 -0.91
CA LEU A 184 1.33 -20.72 -0.73
C LEU A 184 1.06 -20.11 0.66
N VAL A 185 1.71 -20.62 1.69
CA VAL A 185 1.57 -20.08 3.06
C VAL A 185 2.15 -18.67 3.14
N SER A 186 3.37 -18.45 2.60
CA SER A 186 4.00 -17.13 2.62
C SER A 186 3.28 -16.11 1.75
N ALA A 187 2.76 -16.51 0.58
CA ALA A 187 1.96 -15.64 -0.27
C ALA A 187 0.64 -15.24 0.41
N GLY A 188 -0.01 -16.17 1.11
CA GLY A 188 -1.19 -15.88 1.93
C GLY A 188 -0.87 -14.91 3.06
N ALA A 189 0.21 -15.16 3.81
CA ALA A 189 0.66 -14.27 4.88
C ALA A 189 1.02 -12.86 4.34
N TYR A 190 1.70 -12.79 3.19
CA TYR A 190 2.00 -11.49 2.58
C TYR A 190 0.73 -10.75 2.16
N SER A 191 -0.23 -11.45 1.53
CA SER A 191 -1.52 -10.86 1.13
C SER A 191 -2.32 -10.39 2.35
N LEU A 192 -2.32 -11.14 3.46
CA LEU A 192 -2.89 -10.67 4.73
C LEU A 192 -2.25 -9.36 5.20
N GLY A 193 -0.91 -9.29 5.21
CA GLY A 193 -0.20 -8.07 5.58
C GLY A 193 -0.48 -6.90 4.64
N HIS A 194 -0.60 -7.17 3.33
CA HIS A 194 -0.96 -6.19 2.31
C HIS A 194 -2.34 -5.61 2.57
N GLY A 195 -3.39 -6.43 2.61
CA GLY A 195 -4.75 -5.97 2.90
C GLY A 195 -4.86 -5.28 4.25
N GLY A 196 -4.20 -5.83 5.28
CA GLY A 196 -4.20 -5.29 6.64
C GLY A 196 -3.54 -3.91 6.78
N ASN A 197 -2.56 -3.57 5.93
CA ASN A 197 -1.94 -2.24 5.94
C ASN A 197 -2.63 -1.28 4.97
N ASP A 198 -2.94 -1.73 3.74
CA ASP A 198 -3.34 -0.84 2.67
C ASP A 198 -4.82 -0.44 2.73
N ALA A 199 -5.75 -1.35 3.02
CA ALA A 199 -7.16 -0.99 3.21
C ALA A 199 -7.34 0.04 4.35
N GLN A 200 -6.53 -0.06 5.41
CA GLN A 200 -6.61 0.87 6.52
C GLN A 200 -6.29 2.32 6.16
N LYS A 201 -5.51 2.56 5.11
CA LYS A 201 -5.21 3.93 4.65
C LYS A 201 -6.44 4.59 4.04
N THR A 202 -7.20 3.84 3.26
CA THR A 202 -8.48 4.32 2.70
C THR A 202 -9.53 4.47 3.80
N ILE A 203 -9.60 3.54 4.75
CA ILE A 203 -10.43 3.69 5.95
C ILE A 203 -10.11 5.00 6.67
N GLY A 204 -8.81 5.31 6.84
CA GLY A 204 -8.35 6.52 7.50
C GLY A 204 -8.80 7.80 6.78
N ILE A 205 -8.72 7.87 5.44
CA ILE A 205 -9.14 9.08 4.71
C ILE A 205 -10.66 9.24 4.68
N ILE A 206 -11.44 8.16 4.58
CA ILE A 206 -12.89 8.23 4.72
C ILE A 206 -13.27 8.66 6.13
N TRP A 207 -12.62 8.14 7.15
CA TRP A 207 -12.87 8.54 8.53
C TRP A 207 -12.53 10.01 8.77
N MET A 208 -11.41 10.48 8.21
CA MET A 208 -11.03 11.90 8.22
C MET A 208 -12.12 12.79 7.58
N LEU A 209 -12.68 12.37 6.43
CA LEU A 209 -13.79 13.05 5.77
C LEU A 209 -15.04 13.09 6.65
N LEU A 210 -15.43 11.96 7.26
CA LEU A 210 -16.62 11.88 8.11
C LEU A 210 -16.48 12.73 9.37
N ILE A 211 -15.29 12.80 9.96
CA ILE A 211 -15.01 13.71 11.08
C ILE A 211 -15.11 15.17 10.63
N ALA A 212 -14.50 15.51 9.50
CA ALA A 212 -14.48 16.89 8.99
C ALA A 212 -15.89 17.40 8.63
N THR A 213 -16.80 16.49 8.25
CA THR A 213 -18.19 16.83 7.87
C THR A 213 -19.21 16.60 8.98
N GLY A 214 -18.76 16.21 10.20
CA GLY A 214 -19.62 16.02 11.37
C GLY A 214 -20.44 14.71 11.40
N TYR A 215 -20.19 13.78 10.46
CA TYR A 215 -20.84 12.46 10.44
C TYR A 215 -20.15 11.43 11.35
N SER A 216 -18.97 11.74 11.89
CA SER A 216 -18.28 11.00 12.94
C SER A 216 -17.73 12.01 13.95
N ALA A 217 -17.79 11.69 15.24
CA ALA A 217 -17.26 12.60 16.25
C ALA A 217 -15.72 12.58 16.25
N ALA A 218 -15.10 13.73 16.51
CA ALA A 218 -13.64 13.81 16.63
C ALA A 218 -13.07 12.92 17.78
N GLY A 219 -13.91 12.65 18.79
CA GLY A 219 -13.60 11.76 19.91
C GLY A 219 -13.77 10.28 19.63
N ASP A 220 -14.36 9.88 18.50
CA ASP A 220 -14.55 8.47 18.16
C ASP A 220 -13.20 7.75 18.12
N THR A 221 -13.15 6.57 18.71
CA THR A 221 -11.91 5.75 18.76
C THR A 221 -11.77 4.83 17.57
N THR A 222 -12.87 4.57 16.86
CA THR A 222 -12.91 3.64 15.70
C THR A 222 -13.77 4.22 14.57
N PRO A 223 -13.39 3.98 13.31
CA PRO A 223 -14.21 4.33 12.15
C PRO A 223 -15.49 3.47 12.11
N PRO A 224 -16.55 3.94 11.42
CA PRO A 224 -17.79 3.16 11.25
C PRO A 224 -17.54 1.80 10.59
N THR A 225 -18.21 0.76 11.05
CA THR A 225 -18.04 -0.62 10.56
C THR A 225 -18.29 -0.77 9.06
N TRP A 226 -19.27 -0.03 8.51
CA TRP A 226 -19.54 -0.07 7.06
C TRP A 226 -18.36 0.43 6.23
N VAL A 227 -17.62 1.45 6.71
CA VAL A 227 -16.39 1.96 6.05
C VAL A 227 -15.35 0.86 5.99
N ILE A 228 -15.15 0.17 7.11
CA ILE A 228 -14.18 -0.93 7.21
C ILE A 228 -14.50 -2.02 6.19
N ILE A 229 -15.75 -2.49 6.18
CA ILE A 229 -16.18 -3.57 5.27
C ILE A 229 -16.04 -3.14 3.81
N CYS A 230 -16.52 -1.94 3.46
CA CYS A 230 -16.45 -1.44 2.07
C CYS A 230 -15.01 -1.32 1.57
N CYS A 231 -14.08 -0.85 2.39
CA CYS A 231 -12.67 -0.75 1.98
C CYS A 231 -12.04 -2.13 1.77
N TYR A 232 -12.20 -3.07 2.72
CA TYR A 232 -11.67 -4.42 2.51
C TYR A 232 -12.30 -5.14 1.31
N MET A 233 -13.56 -4.88 1.00
CA MET A 233 -14.20 -5.37 -0.23
C MET A 233 -13.63 -4.69 -1.48
N ALA A 234 -13.42 -3.39 -1.46
CA ALA A 234 -12.89 -2.63 -2.59
C ALA A 234 -11.47 -3.07 -2.97
N ILE A 235 -10.56 -3.16 -1.99
CA ILE A 235 -9.18 -3.61 -2.24
C ILE A 235 -9.13 -5.06 -2.72
N ALA A 236 -9.95 -5.95 -2.15
CA ALA A 236 -10.04 -7.34 -2.58
C ALA A 236 -10.58 -7.44 -4.02
N ALA A 237 -11.64 -6.70 -4.35
CA ALA A 237 -12.18 -6.64 -5.70
C ALA A 237 -11.13 -6.12 -6.69
N GLY A 238 -10.41 -5.03 -6.36
CA GLY A 238 -9.33 -4.52 -7.20
C GLY A 238 -8.23 -5.55 -7.44
N THR A 239 -7.82 -6.28 -6.41
CA THR A 239 -6.81 -7.34 -6.51
C THR A 239 -7.19 -8.44 -7.50
N MET A 240 -8.48 -8.76 -7.63
CA MET A 240 -8.95 -9.79 -8.58
C MET A 240 -8.69 -9.44 -10.05
N PHE A 241 -8.60 -8.15 -10.40
CA PHE A 241 -8.28 -7.72 -11.77
C PHE A 241 -6.79 -7.83 -12.10
N GLY A 242 -5.93 -7.71 -11.11
CA GLY A 242 -4.48 -7.88 -11.23
C GLY A 242 -3.76 -6.82 -12.05
N GLY A 243 -2.70 -6.24 -11.50
CA GLY A 243 -1.84 -5.26 -12.18
C GLY A 243 -0.80 -5.92 -13.09
N TRP A 244 -1.18 -6.62 -14.15
CA TRP A 244 -0.32 -7.51 -14.94
C TRP A 244 0.94 -6.86 -15.50
N ARG A 245 0.91 -5.56 -15.82
CA ARG A 245 2.11 -4.82 -16.28
C ARG A 245 3.16 -4.73 -15.18
N ILE A 246 2.71 -4.45 -13.95
CA ILE A 246 3.58 -4.36 -12.76
C ILE A 246 4.02 -5.77 -12.32
N VAL A 247 3.12 -6.76 -12.37
CA VAL A 247 3.44 -8.18 -12.10
C VAL A 247 4.61 -8.65 -12.96
N LYS A 248 4.60 -8.31 -14.26
CA LYS A 248 5.70 -8.64 -15.18
C LYS A 248 7.02 -7.95 -14.77
N THR A 249 6.95 -6.72 -14.34
CA THR A 249 8.15 -5.98 -13.90
C THR A 249 8.73 -6.58 -12.63
N MET A 250 7.92 -6.80 -11.60
CA MET A 250 8.38 -7.30 -10.31
C MET A 250 8.78 -8.78 -10.34
N GLY A 251 7.98 -9.60 -11.01
CA GLY A 251 8.19 -11.05 -11.02
C GLY A 251 9.27 -11.53 -12.00
N GLN A 252 9.59 -10.75 -13.04
CA GLN A 252 10.46 -11.24 -14.12
C GLN A 252 11.65 -10.31 -14.44
N LYS A 253 11.53 -8.99 -14.16
CA LYS A 253 12.56 -8.03 -14.57
C LYS A 253 13.58 -7.72 -13.47
N ILE A 254 13.29 -7.91 -12.19
CA ILE A 254 14.21 -7.62 -11.08
C ILE A 254 15.23 -8.76 -10.94
N THR A 255 14.74 -9.97 -10.70
CA THR A 255 15.56 -11.20 -10.59
C THR A 255 14.72 -12.42 -10.93
N LYS A 256 15.36 -13.53 -11.27
CA LYS A 256 14.67 -14.81 -11.50
C LYS A 256 14.52 -15.55 -10.18
N LEU A 257 13.32 -15.64 -9.67
CA LEU A 257 13.02 -16.39 -8.46
C LEU A 257 12.66 -17.85 -8.76
N ARG A 258 13.05 -18.74 -7.84
CA ARG A 258 12.53 -20.11 -7.69
C ARG A 258 11.54 -20.13 -6.53
N PRO A 259 10.74 -21.19 -6.35
CA PRO A 259 9.78 -21.27 -5.23
C PRO A 259 10.39 -21.00 -3.86
N VAL A 260 11.59 -21.49 -3.58
CA VAL A 260 12.31 -21.20 -2.34
C VAL A 260 12.62 -19.70 -2.17
N GLY A 261 13.02 -19.02 -3.23
CA GLY A 261 13.27 -17.57 -3.20
C GLY A 261 11.98 -16.77 -3.06
N GLY A 262 10.89 -17.18 -3.72
CA GLY A 262 9.58 -16.60 -3.55
C GLY A 262 9.10 -16.69 -2.09
N PHE A 263 9.17 -17.89 -1.50
CA PHE A 263 8.87 -18.12 -0.10
C PHE A 263 9.66 -17.19 0.84
N CYS A 264 10.97 -17.07 0.64
CA CYS A 264 11.82 -16.22 1.49
C CYS A 264 11.49 -14.74 1.36
N ALA A 265 11.24 -14.26 0.12
CA ALA A 265 10.88 -12.86 -0.12
C ALA A 265 9.51 -12.51 0.48
N GLU A 266 8.50 -13.35 0.25
CA GLU A 266 7.15 -13.17 0.79
C GLU A 266 7.14 -13.24 2.33
N THR A 267 7.90 -14.18 2.92
CA THR A 267 8.00 -14.30 4.39
C THR A 267 8.67 -13.07 5.00
N GLY A 268 9.80 -12.60 4.44
CA GLY A 268 10.48 -11.39 4.90
C GLY A 268 9.60 -10.15 4.76
N GLY A 269 8.87 -10.05 3.63
CA GLY A 269 7.90 -8.99 3.39
C GLY A 269 6.73 -9.05 4.37
N ALA A 270 6.12 -10.21 4.59
CA ALA A 270 5.00 -10.39 5.51
C ALA A 270 5.35 -9.99 6.95
N LEU A 271 6.51 -10.44 7.44
CA LEU A 271 7.00 -10.06 8.77
C LEU A 271 7.16 -8.55 8.92
N THR A 272 7.69 -7.88 7.89
CA THR A 272 7.81 -6.41 7.85
C THR A 272 6.45 -5.74 7.90
N LEU A 273 5.47 -6.23 7.11
CA LEU A 273 4.13 -5.65 7.07
C LEU A 273 3.38 -5.86 8.38
N PHE A 274 3.47 -7.04 8.98
CA PHE A 274 2.83 -7.34 10.26
C PHE A 274 3.36 -6.44 11.37
N LEU A 275 4.68 -6.27 11.44
CA LEU A 275 5.32 -5.36 12.39
C LEU A 275 4.86 -3.92 12.18
N ALA A 276 4.90 -3.42 10.94
CA ALA A 276 4.50 -2.06 10.63
C ALA A 276 3.02 -1.81 10.95
N THR A 277 2.14 -2.76 10.60
CA THR A 277 0.70 -2.66 10.86
C THR A 277 0.40 -2.68 12.38
N ALA A 278 1.07 -3.54 13.14
CA ALA A 278 0.95 -3.58 14.61
C ALA A 278 1.40 -2.26 15.26
N LEU A 279 2.43 -1.62 14.71
CA LEU A 279 2.91 -0.31 15.18
C LEU A 279 2.07 0.88 14.65
N GLY A 280 1.02 0.63 13.85
CA GLY A 280 0.18 1.65 13.25
C GLY A 280 0.90 2.51 12.22
N ILE A 281 1.90 1.98 11.52
CA ILE A 281 2.70 2.73 10.56
C ILE A 281 2.22 2.44 9.14
N PRO A 282 1.76 3.45 8.38
CA PRO A 282 1.43 3.29 6.98
C PRO A 282 2.73 3.12 6.17
N VAL A 283 2.98 1.90 5.69
CA VAL A 283 4.17 1.58 4.89
C VAL A 283 3.80 1.31 3.44
N SER A 284 4.84 1.32 2.59
CA SER A 284 4.73 0.86 1.21
C SER A 284 4.93 -0.65 1.13
N THR A 285 3.88 -1.36 0.79
CA THR A 285 3.93 -2.79 0.52
C THR A 285 4.78 -3.09 -0.69
N THR A 286 4.73 -2.23 -1.74
CA THR A 286 5.58 -2.34 -2.94
C THR A 286 7.07 -2.22 -2.61
N HIS A 287 7.46 -1.25 -1.78
CA HIS A 287 8.87 -1.09 -1.38
C HIS A 287 9.36 -2.29 -0.58
N THR A 288 8.53 -2.76 0.35
CA THR A 288 8.84 -3.90 1.21
C THR A 288 9.12 -5.17 0.40
N ILE A 289 8.21 -5.56 -0.50
CA ILE A 289 8.40 -6.79 -1.29
C ILE A 289 9.52 -6.64 -2.34
N THR A 290 9.66 -5.45 -2.93
CA THR A 290 10.77 -5.18 -3.86
C THR A 290 12.11 -5.33 -3.15
N GLY A 291 12.25 -4.74 -1.96
CA GLY A 291 13.43 -4.92 -1.11
C GLY A 291 13.70 -6.40 -0.82
N ALA A 292 12.68 -7.17 -0.43
CA ALA A 292 12.81 -8.60 -0.16
C ALA A 292 13.22 -9.42 -1.41
N ILE A 293 12.66 -9.11 -2.58
CA ILE A 293 13.04 -9.75 -3.85
C ILE A 293 14.50 -9.45 -4.19
N VAL A 294 14.93 -8.20 -4.06
CA VAL A 294 16.33 -7.79 -4.28
C VAL A 294 17.26 -8.48 -3.28
N GLY A 295 16.87 -8.52 -2.00
CA GLY A 295 17.63 -9.20 -0.94
C GLY A 295 17.86 -10.66 -1.24
N VAL A 296 16.78 -11.41 -1.53
CA VAL A 296 16.87 -12.82 -1.91
C VAL A 296 17.72 -13.02 -3.17
N GLY A 297 17.55 -12.16 -4.19
CA GLY A 297 18.37 -12.23 -5.41
C GLY A 297 19.87 -12.04 -5.12
N SER A 298 20.20 -11.07 -4.27
CA SER A 298 21.57 -10.71 -3.92
C SER A 298 22.31 -11.81 -3.15
N THR A 299 21.60 -12.64 -2.36
CA THR A 299 22.22 -13.77 -1.64
C THR A 299 22.73 -14.88 -2.56
N GLN A 300 22.19 -15.00 -3.76
CA GLN A 300 22.70 -15.97 -4.75
C GLN A 300 24.01 -15.45 -5.38
N ARG A 301 23.95 -14.26 -5.93
CA ARG A 301 25.08 -13.44 -6.43
C ARG A 301 24.57 -12.02 -6.73
N ALA A 302 25.38 -11.01 -6.49
CA ALA A 302 25.01 -9.61 -6.76
C ALA A 302 24.59 -9.39 -8.23
N SER A 303 25.18 -10.11 -9.19
CA SER A 303 24.84 -10.05 -10.62
C SER A 303 23.51 -10.74 -10.98
N ALA A 304 22.85 -11.45 -10.06
CA ALA A 304 21.52 -12.02 -10.29
C ALA A 304 20.42 -10.95 -10.26
N VAL A 305 20.70 -9.79 -9.64
CA VAL A 305 19.78 -8.64 -9.59
C VAL A 305 20.09 -7.72 -10.76
N ARG A 306 19.05 -7.31 -11.48
CA ARG A 306 19.15 -6.30 -12.54
C ARG A 306 19.08 -4.90 -11.92
N TRP A 307 20.22 -4.41 -11.44
CA TRP A 307 20.35 -3.14 -10.70
C TRP A 307 19.82 -1.92 -11.46
N GLY A 308 19.89 -1.90 -12.80
CA GLY A 308 19.28 -0.84 -13.60
C GLY A 308 17.75 -0.78 -13.46
N VAL A 309 17.09 -1.95 -13.39
CA VAL A 309 15.64 -2.01 -13.13
C VAL A 309 15.33 -1.58 -11.69
N ALA A 310 16.11 -2.07 -10.73
CA ALA A 310 15.94 -1.68 -9.32
C ALA A 310 16.14 -0.17 -9.13
N GLY A 311 17.15 0.43 -9.78
CA GLY A 311 17.39 1.88 -9.75
C GLY A 311 16.23 2.69 -10.33
N ASN A 312 15.67 2.27 -11.46
CA ASN A 312 14.49 2.92 -12.04
C ASN A 312 13.26 2.86 -11.12
N ILE A 313 13.10 1.76 -10.37
CA ILE A 313 12.05 1.63 -9.38
C ILE A 313 12.26 2.61 -8.22
N VAL A 314 13.50 2.74 -7.72
CA VAL A 314 13.84 3.71 -6.66
C VAL A 314 13.57 5.16 -7.11
N TRP A 315 13.90 5.51 -8.35
CA TRP A 315 13.57 6.82 -8.90
C TRP A 315 12.05 7.08 -8.93
N ALA A 316 11.26 6.07 -9.31
CA ALA A 316 9.82 6.18 -9.26
C ALA A 316 9.29 6.40 -7.83
N TRP A 317 9.92 5.77 -6.83
CA TRP A 317 9.57 5.98 -5.42
C TRP A 317 9.80 7.42 -4.97
N ILE A 318 10.94 8.00 -5.34
CA ILE A 318 11.28 9.40 -5.01
C ILE A 318 10.28 10.37 -5.64
N LEU A 319 9.88 10.11 -6.89
CA LEU A 319 8.95 10.97 -7.64
C LEU A 319 7.49 10.84 -7.20
N THR A 320 7.10 9.75 -6.54
CA THR A 320 5.69 9.46 -6.20
C THR A 320 5.06 10.54 -5.33
N ILE A 321 5.69 10.91 -4.22
CA ILE A 321 5.14 11.92 -3.30
C ILE A 321 5.07 13.30 -3.96
N PRO A 322 6.15 13.85 -4.57
CA PRO A 322 6.08 15.14 -5.24
C PRO A 322 5.05 15.20 -6.38
N ALA A 323 4.98 14.16 -7.20
CA ALA A 323 4.09 14.14 -8.35
C ALA A 323 2.61 14.07 -7.93
N SER A 324 2.27 13.18 -6.99
CA SER A 324 0.90 13.09 -6.46
C SER A 324 0.51 14.35 -5.70
N ALA A 325 1.44 14.96 -4.94
CA ALA A 325 1.21 16.21 -4.23
C ALA A 325 0.94 17.37 -5.19
N PHE A 326 1.68 17.47 -6.28
CA PHE A 326 1.48 18.50 -7.30
C PHE A 326 0.09 18.39 -7.95
N VAL A 327 -0.30 17.17 -8.37
CA VAL A 327 -1.63 16.93 -8.94
C VAL A 327 -2.73 17.24 -7.93
N ALA A 328 -2.54 16.83 -6.66
CA ALA A 328 -3.50 17.08 -5.59
C ALA A 328 -3.68 18.57 -5.29
N ALA A 329 -2.60 19.35 -5.30
CA ALA A 329 -2.66 20.80 -5.10
C ALA A 329 -3.45 21.48 -6.24
N ILE A 330 -3.23 21.07 -7.49
CA ILE A 330 -4.00 21.57 -8.63
C ILE A 330 -5.49 21.19 -8.47
N ALA A 331 -5.77 19.93 -8.15
CA ALA A 331 -7.13 19.45 -7.99
C ALA A 331 -7.87 20.17 -6.85
N TYR A 332 -7.18 20.44 -5.73
CA TYR A 332 -7.69 21.26 -4.64
C TYR A 332 -8.07 22.66 -5.14
N TRP A 333 -7.15 23.34 -5.83
CA TRP A 333 -7.38 24.68 -6.38
C TRP A 333 -8.57 24.73 -7.33
N VAL A 334 -8.63 23.78 -8.27
CA VAL A 334 -9.74 23.69 -9.24
C VAL A 334 -11.07 23.48 -8.52
N SER A 335 -11.14 22.54 -7.57
CA SER A 335 -12.37 22.27 -6.82
C SER A 335 -12.82 23.49 -5.99
N PHE A 336 -11.88 24.23 -5.42
CA PHE A 336 -12.16 25.42 -4.62
C PHE A 336 -12.69 26.59 -5.47
N GLN A 337 -12.34 26.65 -6.75
CA GLN A 337 -12.84 27.70 -7.68
C GLN A 337 -14.24 27.35 -8.24
N LEU A 338 -14.56 26.05 -8.29
CA LEU A 338 -15.82 25.59 -8.90
C LEU A 338 -16.97 25.46 -7.90
N TYR A 339 -16.67 25.38 -6.64
CA TYR A 339 -17.62 25.14 -5.55
C TYR A 339 -17.19 25.88 -4.26
#